data_e2669843d6facb6dab6c01f4ce8b0c1a
#
_entry.id   e2669843d6facb6dab6c01f4ce8b0c1a
#
_cell.length_a   1.000
_cell.length_b   1.000
_cell.length_c   1.000
_cell.angle_alpha   90.00
_cell.angle_beta   90.00
_cell.angle_gamma   90.00
#
_symmetry.space_group_name_H-M   'P 1'
#
loop_
_entity.id
_entity.type
_entity.pdbx_description
1 polymer ?
#
loop_
_entity_poly.entity_id
_entity_poly.type
_entity_poly.pdbx_seq_one_letter_code
_entity_poly.pdbx_strand_id
1 'polypeptide(L)'
;MLDISGCNDAIKSYDSIYNFNRDLIKSIDMTAHGDPVIEYLLPGDPKQGFSLMQLITTSNICAHFVEPDGSAYIDIFSCKTFDILVAQSVVQRHFEPKKMRVNYITRNAG
;
A
#
# COMPACT_ATOMS: atom_id res chain seq x y z
N MET A 1 5.33 7.49 0.73
CA MET A 1 5.37 6.59 1.89
C MET A 1 4.21 6.94 2.82
N LEU A 2 3.40 5.95 3.10
CA LEU A 2 2.26 6.11 4.01
C LEU A 2 2.41 5.07 5.12
N ASP A 3 2.61 5.54 6.33
CA ASP A 3 2.70 4.69 7.52
C ASP A 3 1.39 4.84 8.29
N ILE A 4 0.65 3.76 8.43
CA ILE A 4 -0.68 3.76 9.03
C ILE A 4 -0.76 2.84 10.23
N SER A 5 -1.61 3.17 11.18
CA SER A 5 -1.85 2.36 12.37
C SER A 5 -3.31 2.42 12.80
N GLY A 6 -3.73 1.46 13.61
CA GLY A 6 -5.13 1.34 14.01
C GLY A 6 -6.03 0.95 12.86
N CYS A 7 -5.55 0.10 11.96
CA CYS A 7 -6.29 -0.35 10.79
C CYS A 7 -7.40 -1.33 11.15
N ASN A 8 -8.39 -1.41 10.27
CA ASN A 8 -9.44 -2.43 10.36
C ASN A 8 -8.92 -3.81 9.92
N ASP A 9 -9.80 -4.83 9.94
CA ASP A 9 -9.42 -6.20 9.62
C ASP A 9 -9.14 -6.45 8.13
N ALA A 10 -9.34 -5.46 7.27
CA ALA A 10 -9.02 -5.60 5.85
C ALA A 10 -7.53 -5.90 5.62
N ILE A 11 -6.65 -5.46 6.52
CA ILE A 11 -5.21 -5.77 6.43
C ILE A 11 -4.91 -7.27 6.59
N LYS A 12 -5.87 -8.05 7.10
CA LYS A 12 -5.74 -9.50 7.32
C LYS A 12 -6.32 -10.33 6.19
N SER A 13 -6.82 -9.70 5.12
CA SER A 13 -7.52 -10.37 4.03
C SER A 13 -6.79 -10.20 2.71
N TYR A 14 -6.44 -11.32 2.08
CA TYR A 14 -5.86 -11.32 0.74
C TYR A 14 -6.73 -10.54 -0.25
N ASP A 15 -8.03 -10.84 -0.28
CA ASP A 15 -8.94 -10.22 -1.24
C ASP A 15 -9.06 -8.72 -1.01
N SER A 16 -9.08 -8.28 0.24
CA SER A 16 -9.15 -6.87 0.57
C SER A 16 -7.90 -6.13 0.11
N ILE A 17 -6.72 -6.73 0.30
CA ILE A 17 -5.45 -6.15 -0.14
C ILE A 17 -5.38 -6.12 -1.67
N TYR A 18 -5.83 -7.18 -2.34
CA TYR A 18 -5.90 -7.22 -3.80
C TYR A 18 -6.79 -6.10 -4.33
N ASN A 19 -7.98 -5.93 -3.76
CA ASN A 19 -8.92 -4.89 -4.16
C ASN A 19 -8.39 -3.48 -3.88
N PHE A 20 -7.71 -3.31 -2.74
CA PHE A 20 -7.03 -2.06 -2.42
C PHE A 20 -6.01 -1.70 -3.50
N ASN A 21 -5.17 -2.66 -3.87
CA ASN A 21 -4.13 -2.44 -4.89
C ASN A 21 -4.73 -2.00 -6.22
N ARG A 22 -5.79 -2.66 -6.66
CA ARG A 22 -6.48 -2.30 -7.91
C ARG A 22 -7.08 -0.90 -7.85
N ASP A 23 -7.75 -0.58 -6.74
CA ASP A 23 -8.37 0.73 -6.56
C ASP A 23 -7.31 1.84 -6.48
N LEU A 24 -6.22 1.60 -5.76
CA LEU A 24 -5.13 2.56 -5.66
C LEU A 24 -4.55 2.89 -7.03
N ILE A 25 -4.19 1.87 -7.81
CA ILE A 25 -3.60 2.04 -9.13
C ILE A 25 -4.52 2.87 -10.03
N LYS A 26 -5.80 2.52 -10.07
CA LYS A 26 -6.78 3.22 -10.87
C LYS A 26 -6.96 4.67 -10.40
N SER A 27 -7.06 4.88 -9.10
CA SER A 27 -7.36 6.20 -8.52
C SER A 27 -6.22 7.19 -8.71
N ILE A 28 -4.96 6.72 -8.69
CA ILE A 28 -3.80 7.58 -8.94
C ILE A 28 -3.40 7.63 -10.42
N ASP A 29 -4.26 7.12 -11.29
CA ASP A 29 -4.08 7.16 -12.76
C ASP A 29 -2.79 6.45 -13.21
N MET A 30 -2.57 5.25 -12.69
CA MET A 30 -1.45 4.39 -13.07
C MET A 30 -1.95 3.16 -13.84
N THR A 31 -1.02 2.39 -14.37
CA THR A 31 -1.32 1.15 -15.10
C THR A 31 -0.52 0.00 -14.49
N ALA A 32 -1.21 -1.05 -14.08
CA ALA A 32 -0.56 -2.24 -13.56
C ALA A 32 0.18 -2.99 -14.67
N HIS A 33 1.35 -3.52 -14.33
CA HIS A 33 2.11 -4.42 -15.18
C HIS A 33 2.12 -5.80 -14.52
N GLY A 34 1.33 -6.71 -15.08
CA GLY A 34 1.18 -8.06 -14.54
C GLY A 34 0.37 -8.11 -13.25
N ASP A 35 0.33 -9.28 -12.64
CA ASP A 35 -0.42 -9.51 -11.41
C ASP A 35 0.39 -9.07 -10.19
N PRO A 36 -0.27 -8.65 -9.11
CA PRO A 36 0.43 -8.37 -7.86
C PRO A 36 0.93 -9.66 -7.21
N VAL A 37 2.04 -9.56 -6.50
CA VAL A 37 2.50 -10.59 -5.58
C VAL A 37 1.98 -10.22 -4.20
N ILE A 38 1.17 -11.09 -3.60
CA ILE A 38 0.62 -10.90 -2.26
C ILE A 38 0.87 -12.20 -1.51
N GLU A 39 1.73 -12.16 -0.49
CA GLU A 39 2.10 -13.33 0.27
C GLU A 39 2.04 -13.06 1.76
N TYR A 40 1.57 -14.07 2.52
CA TYR A 40 1.56 -14.02 3.98
C TYR A 40 2.93 -14.46 4.49
N LEU A 41 3.60 -13.56 5.21
CA LEU A 41 4.98 -13.75 5.66
C LEU A 41 5.09 -13.76 7.17
N LEU A 42 6.15 -14.41 7.66
CA LEU A 42 6.54 -14.42 9.06
C LEU A 42 5.46 -14.94 10.03
N PRO A 43 4.78 -16.07 9.74
CA PRO A 43 3.76 -16.59 10.65
C PRO A 43 4.37 -16.88 12.05
N GLY A 44 3.68 -16.42 13.08
CA GLY A 44 4.14 -16.54 14.47
C GLY A 44 5.08 -15.42 14.93
N ASP A 45 5.50 -14.53 14.06
CA ASP A 45 6.36 -13.40 14.37
C ASP A 45 5.51 -12.15 14.69
N PRO A 46 6.00 -11.22 15.55
CA PRO A 46 5.29 -9.95 15.79
C PRO A 46 5.04 -9.11 14.53
N LYS A 47 5.78 -9.37 13.46
CA LYS A 47 5.63 -8.68 12.18
C LYS A 47 4.88 -9.50 11.13
N GLN A 48 4.24 -10.60 11.53
CA GLN A 48 3.50 -11.44 10.59
C GLN A 48 2.41 -10.65 9.86
N GLY A 49 2.17 -11.04 8.61
CA GLY A 49 1.14 -10.44 7.79
C GLY A 49 1.45 -10.52 6.31
N PHE A 50 0.57 -9.91 5.52
CA PHE A 50 0.72 -9.89 4.07
C PHE A 50 1.73 -8.86 3.62
N SER A 51 2.52 -9.22 2.62
CA SER A 51 3.30 -8.26 1.83
C SER A 51 2.71 -8.19 0.43
N LEU A 52 2.73 -6.99 -0.14
CA LEU A 52 2.26 -6.69 -1.48
C LEU A 52 3.40 -6.11 -2.30
N MET A 53 3.56 -6.60 -3.52
CA MET A 53 4.43 -5.99 -4.51
C MET A 53 3.73 -5.98 -5.85
N GLN A 54 3.60 -4.80 -6.45
CA GLN A 54 2.96 -4.62 -7.75
C GLN A 54 3.83 -3.73 -8.63
N LEU A 55 4.24 -4.27 -9.77
CA LEU A 55 4.83 -3.44 -10.80
C LEU A 55 3.74 -2.60 -11.46
N ILE A 56 4.03 -1.34 -11.64
CA ILE A 56 3.25 -0.44 -12.49
C ILE A 56 4.14 0.04 -13.63
N THR A 57 3.56 0.52 -14.72
CA THR A 57 4.37 0.88 -15.90
C THR A 57 5.39 1.98 -15.61
N THR A 58 5.19 2.74 -14.55
CA THR A 58 6.07 3.85 -14.15
C THR A 58 6.89 3.56 -12.89
N SER A 59 6.78 2.44 -12.26
CA SER A 59 7.64 1.85 -11.24
C SER A 59 6.97 0.75 -10.39
N ASN A 60 6.59 1.03 -9.13
CA ASN A 60 6.04 -0.04 -8.29
C ASN A 60 5.29 0.49 -7.06
N ILE A 61 4.47 -0.40 -6.51
CA ILE A 61 3.80 -0.23 -5.22
C ILE A 61 4.24 -1.41 -4.35
N CYS A 62 4.70 -1.12 -3.14
CA CYS A 62 5.08 -2.13 -2.16
C CYS A 62 4.40 -1.83 -0.84
N ALA A 63 4.01 -2.87 -0.11
CA ALA A 63 3.43 -2.69 1.21
C ALA A 63 3.68 -3.91 2.09
N HIS A 64 3.71 -3.69 3.41
CA HIS A 64 3.66 -4.75 4.40
C HIS A 64 2.61 -4.40 5.44
N PHE A 65 1.72 -5.35 5.71
CA PHE A 65 0.62 -5.22 6.64
C PHE A 65 0.94 -6.02 7.89
N VAL A 66 1.14 -5.33 9.01
CA VAL A 66 1.54 -5.97 10.27
C VAL A 66 0.28 -6.35 11.04
N GLU A 67 -0.11 -7.62 10.94
CA GLU A 67 -1.38 -8.09 11.44
C GLU A 67 -1.54 -7.94 12.96
N PRO A 68 -0.55 -8.33 13.81
CA PRO A 68 -0.76 -8.29 15.26
C PRO A 68 -0.98 -6.90 15.85
N ASP A 69 -0.38 -5.85 15.28
CA ASP A 69 -0.52 -4.50 15.85
C ASP A 69 -1.41 -3.56 15.02
N GLY A 70 -1.94 -4.05 13.91
CA GLY A 70 -2.86 -3.27 13.08
C GLY A 70 -2.19 -2.14 12.29
N SER A 71 -0.89 -2.21 12.04
CA SER A 71 -0.18 -1.21 11.26
C SER A 71 0.11 -1.68 9.84
N ALA A 72 0.43 -0.73 8.97
CA ALA A 72 0.89 -1.04 7.62
C ALA A 72 1.81 0.06 7.10
N TYR A 73 2.70 -0.34 6.21
CA TYR A 73 3.67 0.53 5.57
C TYR A 73 3.50 0.39 4.07
N ILE A 74 3.18 1.50 3.40
CA ILE A 74 2.84 1.50 1.97
C ILE A 74 3.75 2.48 1.25
N ASP A 75 4.45 1.99 0.24
CA ASP A 75 5.34 2.79 -0.60
C ASP A 75 4.82 2.80 -2.03
N ILE A 76 4.68 4.00 -2.58
CA ILE A 76 4.36 4.21 -3.99
C ILE A 76 5.55 4.92 -4.60
N PHE A 77 6.24 4.24 -5.50
CA PHE A 77 7.36 4.80 -6.24
C PHE A 77 6.99 4.90 -7.72
N SER A 78 6.99 6.12 -8.27
CA SER A 78 6.63 6.34 -9.66
C SER A 78 7.45 7.47 -10.29
N CYS A 79 7.84 7.27 -11.56
CA CYS A 79 8.43 8.32 -12.37
C CYS A 79 7.39 9.32 -12.87
N LYS A 80 6.09 8.96 -12.80
CA LYS A 80 4.97 9.83 -13.12
C LYS A 80 4.43 10.43 -11.83
N THR A 81 4.14 11.73 -11.82
CA THR A 81 3.53 12.36 -10.65
C THR A 81 2.13 11.83 -10.40
N PHE A 82 1.73 11.79 -9.15
CA PHE A 82 0.38 11.41 -8.74
C PHE A 82 -0.06 12.28 -7.56
N ASP A 83 -1.36 12.36 -7.36
CA ASP A 83 -1.92 13.13 -6.24
C ASP A 83 -1.88 12.32 -4.96
N ILE A 84 -1.02 12.72 -4.02
CA ILE A 84 -0.89 12.04 -2.73
C ILE A 84 -2.19 12.08 -1.91
N LEU A 85 -3.00 13.13 -2.06
CA LEU A 85 -4.27 13.22 -1.35
C LEU A 85 -5.26 12.15 -1.84
N VAL A 86 -5.23 11.83 -3.12
CA VAL A 86 -6.03 10.73 -3.68
C VAL A 86 -5.56 9.41 -3.11
N ALA A 87 -4.24 9.17 -3.06
CA ALA A 87 -3.70 7.96 -2.46
C ALA A 87 -4.10 7.83 -0.99
N GLN A 88 -4.03 8.92 -0.22
CA GLN A 88 -4.47 8.93 1.18
C GLN A 88 -5.95 8.56 1.31
N SER A 89 -6.82 9.09 0.44
CA SER A 89 -8.24 8.79 0.49
C SER A 89 -8.55 7.32 0.19
N VAL A 90 -7.80 6.71 -0.72
CA VAL A 90 -7.93 5.28 -1.02
C VAL A 90 -7.54 4.45 0.20
N VAL A 91 -6.40 4.76 0.82
CA VAL A 91 -5.94 4.07 2.03
C VAL A 91 -6.97 4.22 3.16
N GLN A 92 -7.50 5.43 3.35
CA GLN A 92 -8.51 5.69 4.39
C GLN A 92 -9.78 4.89 4.14
N ARG A 93 -10.22 4.79 2.90
CA ARG A 93 -11.44 4.08 2.54
C ARG A 93 -11.33 2.57 2.76
N HIS A 94 -10.16 2.00 2.46
CA HIS A 94 -9.97 0.54 2.56
C HIS A 94 -9.61 0.07 3.97
N PHE A 95 -8.74 0.79 4.67
CA PHE A 95 -8.16 0.30 5.93
C PHE A 95 -8.60 1.08 7.16
N GLU A 96 -9.27 2.20 6.99
CA GLU A 96 -9.81 3.05 8.08
C GLU A 96 -8.80 3.27 9.22
N PRO A 97 -7.55 3.66 8.91
CA PRO A 97 -6.54 3.82 9.95
C PRO A 97 -6.91 4.96 10.90
N LYS A 98 -6.56 4.79 12.17
CA LYS A 98 -6.72 5.85 13.17
C LYS A 98 -5.63 6.91 13.08
N LYS A 99 -4.45 6.53 12.57
CA LYS A 99 -3.33 7.45 12.34
C LYS A 99 -2.71 7.17 10.98
N MET A 100 -2.31 8.24 10.31
CA MET A 100 -1.62 8.17 9.02
C MET A 100 -0.51 9.22 8.99
N ARG A 101 0.72 8.76 8.73
CA ARG A 101 1.87 9.63 8.47
C ARG A 101 2.22 9.52 7.01
N VAL A 102 2.39 10.66 6.35
CA VAL A 102 2.67 10.72 4.92
C VAL A 102 4.00 11.42 4.69
N ASN A 103 4.86 10.79 3.90
CA ASN A 103 6.07 11.41 3.37
C ASN A 103 5.99 11.37 1.84
N TYR A 104 5.97 12.53 1.23
CA TYR A 104 6.00 12.68 -0.22
C TYR A 104 7.32 13.33 -0.60
N ILE A 105 8.12 12.61 -1.37
CA ILE A 105 9.48 13.04 -1.73
C ILE A 105 9.59 13.04 -3.24
N THR A 106 10.03 14.16 -3.81
CA THR A 106 10.42 14.21 -5.22
C THR A 106 11.90 13.85 -5.34
N ARG A 107 12.24 13.16 -6.41
CA ARG A 107 13.62 12.70 -6.64
C ARG A 107 14.08 13.16 -8.01
N ASN A 108 15.32 13.53 -8.09
CA ASN A 108 15.96 13.96 -9.33
C ASN A 108 17.40 13.44 -9.34
N ALA A 109 17.76 12.65 -10.34
CA ALA A 109 19.09 12.05 -10.44
C ALA A 109 20.09 12.98 -11.11
N GLY A 110 19.68 14.08 -11.59
CA GLY A 110 20.51 15.04 -12.30
C GLY A 110 19.98 16.44 -12.17
#